data_ac6c62bf577261bd5980795d404d50f3
#
_entry.id   ac6c62bf577261bd5980795d404d50f3
#
_cell.length_a   1.000
_cell.length_b   1.000
_cell.length_c   1.000
_cell.angle_alpha   90.00
_cell.angle_beta   90.00
_cell.angle_gamma   90.00
#
_symmetry.space_group_name_H-M   'P 1'
#
loop_
_entity.id
_entity.type
_entity.pdbx_description
1 polymer ?
#
loop_
_entity_poly.entity_id
_entity_poly.type
_entity_poly.pdbx_seq_one_letter_code
_entity_poly.pdbx_strand_id
1 'polypeptide(L)'
;ETLAEELFDEKHFLDLKPLLAEMEPTDLAVFFKDIPHEQLPFVFRLLPRAVAADTFVELDSDMQETLIKAFSDKELQVMMDELFVDDAVDIIEDMPVNIAIRMLEQADKETRDNINQILKYPKDSAGSIMTVEYVSFKKDATVAEAFAKIRRTGVDSETVYTCFVTDE
;
A
#
# COMPACT_ATOMS: atom_id res chain seq x y z
N GLU A 1 3.65 -11.66 -25.26
CA GLU A 1 3.48 -10.20 -25.32
C GLU A 1 2.02 -9.89 -25.00
N THR A 2 1.77 -9.14 -23.95
CA THR A 2 0.41 -8.82 -23.51
C THR A 2 -0.10 -7.58 -24.26
N LEU A 3 -1.42 -7.39 -24.31
CA LEU A 3 -2.01 -6.17 -24.89
C LEU A 3 -1.48 -4.88 -24.23
N ALA A 4 -1.16 -4.96 -22.93
CA ALA A 4 -0.59 -3.83 -22.20
C ALA A 4 0.82 -3.47 -22.70
N GLU A 5 1.66 -4.46 -22.97
CA GLU A 5 3.00 -4.26 -23.54
C GLU A 5 2.92 -3.67 -24.95
N GLU A 6 2.04 -4.19 -25.82
CA GLU A 6 1.83 -3.67 -27.16
C GLU A 6 1.41 -2.18 -27.12
N LEU A 7 0.42 -1.82 -26.29
CA LEU A 7 -0.05 -0.45 -26.14
C LEU A 7 1.02 0.49 -25.56
N PHE A 8 1.87 -0.03 -24.68
CA PHE A 8 2.99 0.74 -24.13
C PHE A 8 4.06 1.01 -25.18
N ASP A 9 4.48 0.00 -25.95
CA ASP A 9 5.49 0.10 -27.01
C ASP A 9 5.04 1.04 -28.14
N GLU A 10 3.77 0.98 -28.51
CA GLU A 10 3.14 1.88 -29.48
C GLU A 10 2.82 3.28 -28.93
N LYS A 11 3.06 3.51 -27.61
CA LYS A 11 2.77 4.77 -26.91
C LYS A 11 1.30 5.19 -26.91
N HIS A 12 0.40 4.21 -26.95
CA HIS A 12 -1.05 4.41 -26.88
C HIS A 12 -1.54 4.56 -25.44
N PHE A 13 -1.02 5.54 -24.70
CA PHE A 13 -1.28 5.73 -23.27
C PHE A 13 -2.75 6.01 -22.92
N LEU A 14 -3.54 6.54 -23.85
CA LEU A 14 -4.98 6.77 -23.64
C LEU A 14 -5.77 5.46 -23.57
N ASP A 15 -5.34 4.45 -24.33
CA ASP A 15 -5.95 3.13 -24.36
C ASP A 15 -5.33 2.23 -23.26
N LEU A 16 -4.05 2.43 -22.96
CA LEU A 16 -3.34 1.73 -21.89
C LEU A 16 -3.94 2.03 -20.51
N LYS A 17 -4.27 3.29 -20.22
CA LYS A 17 -4.77 3.72 -18.91
C LYS A 17 -6.01 2.94 -18.43
N PRO A 18 -7.10 2.79 -19.19
CA PRO A 18 -8.26 2.01 -18.76
C PRO A 18 -7.93 0.52 -18.62
N LEU A 19 -7.05 -0.02 -19.45
CA LEU A 19 -6.62 -1.40 -19.35
C LEU A 19 -5.88 -1.68 -18.03
N LEU A 20 -4.90 -0.84 -17.67
CA LEU A 20 -4.17 -0.95 -16.41
C LEU A 20 -5.10 -0.83 -15.18
N ALA A 21 -6.16 -0.04 -15.28
CA ALA A 21 -7.11 0.14 -14.18
C ALA A 21 -7.96 -1.11 -13.88
N GLU A 22 -8.05 -2.05 -14.82
CA GLU A 22 -8.83 -3.30 -14.70
C GLU A 22 -7.94 -4.52 -14.41
N MET A 23 -6.61 -4.35 -14.41
CA MET A 23 -5.66 -5.43 -14.12
C MET A 23 -5.52 -5.65 -12.61
N GLU A 24 -5.25 -6.89 -12.22
CA GLU A 24 -4.91 -7.21 -10.82
C GLU A 24 -3.53 -6.65 -10.44
N PRO A 25 -3.32 -6.22 -9.18
CA PRO A 25 -2.06 -5.64 -8.71
C PRO A 25 -0.83 -6.52 -8.99
N THR A 26 -0.95 -7.82 -8.81
CA THR A 26 0.11 -8.79 -9.09
C THR A 26 0.48 -8.87 -10.57
N ASP A 27 -0.52 -8.79 -11.47
CA ASP A 27 -0.28 -8.77 -12.93
C ASP A 27 0.35 -7.44 -13.36
N LEU A 28 -0.07 -6.33 -12.73
CA LEU A 28 0.55 -5.02 -12.93
C LEU A 28 2.02 -5.02 -12.49
N ALA A 29 2.34 -5.65 -11.35
CA ALA A 29 3.72 -5.77 -10.90
C ALA A 29 4.58 -6.56 -11.91
N VAL A 30 4.04 -7.61 -12.53
CA VAL A 30 4.73 -8.34 -13.61
C VAL A 30 4.93 -7.45 -14.83
N PHE A 31 3.89 -6.74 -15.27
CA PHE A 31 3.98 -5.79 -16.40
C PHE A 31 5.04 -4.72 -16.16
N PHE A 32 5.09 -4.15 -14.94
CA PHE A 32 6.06 -3.10 -14.61
C PHE A 32 7.51 -3.56 -14.65
N LYS A 33 7.82 -4.87 -14.48
CA LYS A 33 9.19 -5.39 -14.58
C LYS A 33 9.79 -5.23 -15.98
N ASP A 34 8.95 -5.20 -17.00
CA ASP A 34 9.38 -5.03 -18.40
C ASP A 34 9.45 -3.54 -18.80
N ILE A 35 8.97 -2.63 -17.95
CA ILE A 35 9.03 -1.19 -18.19
C ILE A 35 10.43 -0.64 -17.81
N PRO A 36 11.08 0.14 -18.70
CA PRO A 36 12.33 0.80 -18.35
C PRO A 36 12.19 1.70 -17.12
N HIS A 37 13.12 1.61 -16.17
CA HIS A 37 13.10 2.36 -14.91
C HIS A 37 12.83 3.86 -15.07
N GLU A 38 13.31 4.46 -16.16
CA GLU A 38 13.12 5.88 -16.47
C GLU A 38 11.66 6.22 -16.80
N GLN A 39 10.91 5.25 -17.32
CA GLN A 39 9.51 5.40 -17.72
C GLN A 39 8.53 4.89 -16.65
N LEU A 40 9.01 4.07 -15.71
CA LEU A 40 8.21 3.49 -14.63
C LEU A 40 7.37 4.55 -13.89
N PRO A 41 7.90 5.69 -13.42
CA PRO A 41 7.09 6.68 -12.69
C PRO A 41 6.00 7.32 -13.55
N PHE A 42 6.22 7.43 -14.86
CA PHE A 42 5.23 7.96 -15.78
C PHE A 42 4.07 6.99 -15.95
N VAL A 43 4.36 5.72 -16.24
CA VAL A 43 3.33 4.70 -16.46
C VAL A 43 2.57 4.41 -15.16
N PHE A 44 3.26 4.37 -14.03
CA PHE A 44 2.66 4.18 -12.71
C PHE A 44 1.62 5.26 -12.37
N ARG A 45 1.85 6.52 -12.76
CA ARG A 45 0.89 7.62 -12.60
C ARG A 45 -0.39 7.48 -13.43
N LEU A 46 -0.46 6.51 -14.36
CA LEU A 46 -1.71 6.21 -15.09
C LEU A 46 -2.69 5.41 -14.23
N LEU A 47 -2.21 4.72 -13.18
CA LEU A 47 -3.05 3.91 -12.30
C LEU A 47 -4.04 4.78 -11.50
N PRO A 48 -5.25 4.27 -11.26
CA PRO A 48 -6.12 4.80 -10.21
C PRO A 48 -5.44 4.67 -8.84
N ARG A 49 -5.77 5.57 -7.92
CA ARG A 49 -5.10 5.72 -6.62
C ARG A 49 -5.06 4.43 -5.79
N ALA A 50 -6.22 3.78 -5.61
CA ALA A 50 -6.29 2.52 -4.85
C ALA A 50 -5.48 1.40 -5.54
N VAL A 51 -5.64 1.22 -6.85
CA VAL A 51 -4.88 0.22 -7.63
C VAL A 51 -3.37 0.50 -7.56
N ALA A 52 -2.97 1.78 -7.52
CA ALA A 52 -1.57 2.17 -7.40
C ALA A 52 -0.97 1.74 -6.05
N ALA A 53 -1.69 1.89 -4.94
CA ALA A 53 -1.21 1.47 -3.62
C ALA A 53 -1.06 -0.05 -3.54
N ASP A 54 -2.08 -0.80 -3.94
CA ASP A 54 -2.04 -2.27 -3.97
C ASP A 54 -0.92 -2.78 -4.89
N THR A 55 -0.75 -2.14 -6.07
CA THR A 55 0.34 -2.50 -6.99
C THR A 55 1.72 -2.17 -6.42
N PHE A 56 1.83 -1.05 -5.70
CA PHE A 56 3.10 -0.61 -5.13
C PHE A 56 3.67 -1.61 -4.12
N VAL A 57 2.81 -2.25 -3.32
CA VAL A 57 3.19 -3.32 -2.38
C VAL A 57 3.76 -4.55 -3.12
N GLU A 58 3.20 -4.90 -4.29
CA GLU A 58 3.62 -6.05 -5.10
C GLU A 58 4.94 -5.83 -5.88
N LEU A 59 5.44 -4.58 -5.95
CA LEU A 59 6.69 -4.27 -6.64
C LEU A 59 7.91 -4.71 -5.81
N ASP A 60 9.01 -5.04 -6.50
CA ASP A 60 10.28 -5.25 -5.81
C ASP A 60 10.88 -3.94 -5.26
N SER A 61 11.78 -4.06 -4.29
CA SER A 61 12.36 -2.93 -3.56
C SER A 61 13.09 -1.92 -4.46
N ASP A 62 13.70 -2.36 -5.56
CA ASP A 62 14.41 -1.48 -6.51
C ASP A 62 13.42 -0.59 -7.28
N MET A 63 12.27 -1.16 -7.67
CA MET A 63 11.19 -0.42 -8.34
C MET A 63 10.49 0.53 -7.37
N GLN A 64 10.22 0.08 -6.14
CA GLN A 64 9.66 0.92 -5.07
C GLN A 64 10.58 2.11 -4.79
N GLU A 65 11.88 1.88 -4.64
CA GLU A 65 12.87 2.95 -4.43
C GLU A 65 12.88 3.96 -5.60
N THR A 66 12.80 3.45 -6.84
CA THR A 66 12.73 4.28 -8.05
C THR A 66 11.49 5.19 -8.04
N LEU A 67 10.33 4.63 -7.70
CA LEU A 67 9.09 5.38 -7.60
C LEU A 67 9.13 6.42 -6.47
N ILE A 68 9.57 6.03 -5.27
CA ILE A 68 9.68 6.94 -4.13
C ILE A 68 10.60 8.13 -4.46
N LYS A 69 11.72 7.91 -5.14
CA LYS A 69 12.63 8.98 -5.57
C LYS A 69 11.98 9.93 -6.59
N ALA A 70 11.12 9.41 -7.45
CA ALA A 70 10.46 10.17 -8.50
C ALA A 70 9.18 10.88 -8.05
N PHE A 71 8.57 10.46 -6.94
CA PHE A 71 7.38 11.10 -6.38
C PHE A 71 7.70 12.46 -5.77
N SER A 72 6.79 13.41 -5.94
CA SER A 72 6.75 14.60 -5.10
C SER A 72 6.32 14.23 -3.67
N ASP A 73 6.58 15.10 -2.70
CA ASP A 73 6.16 14.87 -1.31
C ASP A 73 4.66 14.66 -1.19
N LYS A 74 3.87 15.39 -2.00
CA LYS A 74 2.42 15.21 -2.04
C LYS A 74 1.99 13.85 -2.61
N GLU A 75 2.66 13.37 -3.66
CA GLU A 75 2.37 12.03 -4.20
C GLU A 75 2.75 10.95 -3.19
N LEU A 76 3.88 11.11 -2.51
CA LEU A 76 4.32 10.18 -1.49
C LEU A 76 3.37 10.19 -0.27
N GLN A 77 2.92 11.36 0.17
CA GLN A 77 1.89 11.46 1.21
C GLN A 77 0.62 10.70 0.82
N VAL A 78 0.12 10.94 -0.40
CA VAL A 78 -1.06 10.24 -0.92
C VAL A 78 -0.86 8.72 -0.95
N MET A 79 0.34 8.27 -1.28
CA MET A 79 0.68 6.84 -1.25
C MET A 79 0.69 6.31 0.19
N MET A 80 1.32 7.00 1.13
CA MET A 80 1.37 6.63 2.54
C MET A 80 -0.03 6.59 3.19
N ASP A 81 -0.95 7.44 2.76
CA ASP A 81 -2.35 7.48 3.24
C ASP A 81 -3.19 6.28 2.74
N GLU A 82 -2.76 5.59 1.68
CA GLU A 82 -3.45 4.42 1.11
C GLU A 82 -2.83 3.08 1.54
N LEU A 83 -1.56 3.07 2.00
CA LEU A 83 -0.89 1.85 2.44
C LEU A 83 -1.37 1.44 3.83
N PHE A 84 -1.54 0.13 4.04
CA PHE A 84 -1.64 -0.42 5.40
C PHE A 84 -0.32 -0.30 6.15
N VAL A 85 -0.41 -0.22 7.47
CA VAL A 85 0.77 0.06 8.32
C VAL A 85 1.83 -1.03 8.23
N ASP A 86 1.45 -2.29 8.16
CA ASP A 86 2.36 -3.43 8.02
C ASP A 86 3.06 -3.43 6.66
N ASP A 87 2.35 -3.18 5.56
CA ASP A 87 2.96 -3.00 4.23
C ASP A 87 3.96 -1.83 4.21
N ALA A 88 3.59 -0.71 4.82
CA ALA A 88 4.49 0.44 4.94
C ALA A 88 5.74 0.12 5.77
N VAL A 89 5.64 -0.72 6.81
CA VAL A 89 6.77 -1.20 7.61
C VAL A 89 7.69 -2.07 6.77
N ASP A 90 7.15 -3.05 6.04
CA ASP A 90 7.94 -3.96 5.21
C ASP A 90 8.72 -3.19 4.14
N ILE A 91 8.06 -2.23 3.48
CA ILE A 91 8.73 -1.36 2.50
C ILE A 91 9.83 -0.53 3.16
N ILE A 92 9.58 0.09 4.32
CA ILE A 92 10.55 0.93 5.05
C ILE A 92 11.75 0.11 5.50
N GLU A 93 11.58 -1.13 5.94
CA GLU A 93 12.68 -2.01 6.36
C GLU A 93 13.65 -2.33 5.21
N ASP A 94 13.13 -2.41 3.98
CA ASP A 94 13.92 -2.72 2.78
C ASP A 94 14.55 -1.48 2.14
N MET A 95 14.14 -0.27 2.55
CA MET A 95 14.61 0.98 1.93
C MET A 95 15.91 1.50 2.53
N PRO A 96 16.75 2.17 1.73
CA PRO A 96 17.84 2.99 2.25
C PRO A 96 17.35 4.02 3.28
N VAL A 97 18.13 4.25 4.33
CA VAL A 97 17.76 5.10 5.47
C VAL A 97 17.21 6.48 5.08
N ASN A 98 17.77 7.11 4.06
CA ASN A 98 17.30 8.42 3.58
C ASN A 98 15.91 8.35 2.91
N ILE A 99 15.58 7.23 2.28
CA ILE A 99 14.27 6.97 1.68
C ILE A 99 13.26 6.66 2.78
N ALA A 100 13.61 5.78 3.72
CA ALA A 100 12.80 5.44 4.88
C ALA A 100 12.40 6.69 5.71
N ILE A 101 13.37 7.58 5.96
CA ILE A 101 13.10 8.86 6.66
C ILE A 101 12.10 9.70 5.86
N ARG A 102 12.30 9.82 4.55
CA ARG A 102 11.40 10.60 3.68
C ARG A 102 9.98 10.06 3.71
N MET A 103 9.79 8.72 3.66
CA MET A 103 8.48 8.09 3.80
C MET A 103 7.82 8.44 5.14
N LEU A 104 8.54 8.28 6.25
CA LEU A 104 8.05 8.61 7.58
C LEU A 104 7.68 10.09 7.75
N GLU A 105 8.38 11.01 7.07
CA GLU A 105 8.07 12.43 7.11
C GLU A 105 6.76 12.76 6.39
N GLN A 106 6.37 11.98 5.39
CA GLN A 106 5.11 12.18 4.65
C GLN A 106 3.92 11.46 5.29
N ALA A 107 4.13 10.46 6.14
CA ALA A 107 3.07 9.81 6.88
C ALA A 107 2.43 10.76 7.90
N ASP A 108 1.13 10.66 8.12
CA ASP A 108 0.46 11.37 9.20
C ASP A 108 0.99 10.91 10.58
N LYS A 109 0.57 11.59 11.63
CA LYS A 109 1.11 11.31 12.97
C LYS A 109 0.73 9.92 13.48
N GLU A 110 -0.50 9.46 13.25
CA GLU A 110 -1.01 8.18 13.75
C GLU A 110 -0.32 7.03 13.03
N THR A 111 -0.29 7.07 11.70
CA THR A 111 0.41 6.10 10.85
C THR A 111 1.89 6.01 11.21
N ARG A 112 2.57 7.15 11.36
CA ARG A 112 3.99 7.20 11.76
C ARG A 112 4.23 6.62 13.17
N ASP A 113 3.36 6.89 14.14
CA ASP A 113 3.48 6.36 15.49
C ASP A 113 3.29 4.82 15.47
N ASN A 114 2.34 4.30 14.67
CA ASN A 114 2.10 2.88 14.47
C ASN A 114 3.28 2.19 13.79
N ILE A 115 3.81 2.74 12.70
CA ILE A 115 5.02 2.24 12.03
C ILE A 115 6.18 2.17 13.02
N ASN A 116 6.45 3.26 13.76
CA ASN A 116 7.52 3.30 14.75
C ASN A 116 7.30 2.32 15.92
N GLN A 117 6.07 1.93 16.21
CA GLN A 117 5.77 0.90 17.20
C GLN A 117 6.13 -0.49 16.67
N ILE A 118 5.74 -0.82 15.45
CA ILE A 118 6.02 -2.12 14.82
C ILE A 118 7.53 -2.31 14.63
N LEU A 119 8.23 -1.31 14.14
CA LEU A 119 9.70 -1.33 13.97
C LEU A 119 10.50 -1.56 15.26
N LYS A 120 9.89 -1.48 16.46
CA LYS A 120 10.55 -1.82 17.73
C LYS A 120 10.53 -3.31 18.05
N TYR A 121 9.67 -4.07 17.41
CA TYR A 121 9.62 -5.51 17.63
C TYR A 121 10.83 -6.19 16.98
N PRO A 122 11.32 -7.28 17.60
CA PRO A 122 12.39 -8.06 16.97
C PRO A 122 11.95 -8.56 15.59
N LYS A 123 12.85 -8.54 14.61
CA LYS A 123 12.60 -9.12 13.30
C LYS A 123 12.17 -10.60 13.44
N ASP A 124 11.27 -11.03 12.58
CA ASP A 124 10.67 -12.38 12.59
C ASP A 124 9.85 -12.72 13.85
N SER A 125 9.46 -11.71 14.64
CA SER A 125 8.51 -11.91 15.75
C SER A 125 7.07 -11.71 15.29
N ALA A 126 6.08 -12.22 16.04
CA ALA A 126 4.67 -11.95 15.71
C ALA A 126 4.32 -10.46 15.67
N GLY A 127 5.00 -9.65 16.49
CA GLY A 127 4.80 -8.20 16.52
C GLY A 127 5.34 -7.48 15.29
N SER A 128 6.36 -8.02 14.60
CA SER A 128 6.92 -7.40 13.39
C SER A 128 6.13 -7.69 12.12
N ILE A 129 5.21 -8.68 12.16
CA ILE A 129 4.39 -9.08 11.01
C ILE A 129 2.89 -8.92 11.30
N MET A 130 2.52 -8.18 12.35
CA MET A 130 1.11 -7.97 12.69
C MET A 130 0.56 -6.73 12.00
N THR A 131 -0.71 -6.79 11.58
CA THR A 131 -1.48 -5.59 11.29
C THR A 131 -2.03 -4.96 12.57
N VAL A 132 -2.17 -3.64 12.59
CA VAL A 132 -2.87 -2.88 13.63
C VAL A 132 -4.25 -2.41 13.17
N GLU A 133 -4.56 -2.61 11.89
CA GLU A 133 -5.78 -2.15 11.21
C GLU A 133 -6.83 -3.26 11.17
N TYR A 134 -7.29 -3.66 12.34
CA TYR A 134 -8.29 -4.69 12.52
C TYR A 134 -9.54 -4.19 13.25
N VAL A 135 -10.66 -4.88 13.05
CA VAL A 135 -11.91 -4.60 13.77
C VAL A 135 -11.97 -5.36 15.08
N SER A 136 -12.15 -4.64 16.19
CA SER A 136 -12.34 -5.23 17.52
C SER A 136 -13.64 -4.76 18.17
N PHE A 137 -14.17 -5.57 19.08
CA PHE A 137 -15.36 -5.27 19.87
C PHE A 137 -15.12 -5.53 21.35
N LYS A 138 -15.83 -4.80 22.20
CA LYS A 138 -15.92 -5.17 23.61
C LYS A 138 -16.83 -6.37 23.78
N LYS A 139 -16.59 -7.20 24.80
CA LYS A 139 -17.36 -8.41 25.07
C LYS A 139 -18.86 -8.17 25.36
N ASP A 140 -19.22 -6.98 25.78
CA ASP A 140 -20.57 -6.55 26.07
C ASP A 140 -21.27 -5.86 24.87
N ALA A 141 -20.58 -5.72 23.75
CA ALA A 141 -21.15 -5.15 22.54
C ALA A 141 -22.26 -6.04 21.98
N THR A 142 -23.36 -5.41 21.62
CA THR A 142 -24.46 -6.10 20.93
C THR A 142 -24.12 -6.34 19.46
N VAL A 143 -24.79 -7.29 18.83
CA VAL A 143 -24.65 -7.58 17.38
C VAL A 143 -24.94 -6.34 16.53
N ALA A 144 -25.92 -5.53 16.93
CA ALA A 144 -26.25 -4.29 16.22
C ALA A 144 -25.09 -3.27 16.26
N GLU A 145 -24.47 -3.10 17.44
CA GLU A 145 -23.31 -2.22 17.60
C GLU A 145 -22.09 -2.75 16.84
N ALA A 146 -21.87 -4.06 16.82
CA ALA A 146 -20.80 -4.69 16.05
C ALA A 146 -20.96 -4.39 14.56
N PHE A 147 -22.14 -4.63 13.98
CA PHE A 147 -22.41 -4.30 12.57
C PHE A 147 -22.31 -2.79 12.29
N ALA A 148 -22.76 -1.94 13.21
CA ALA A 148 -22.61 -0.50 13.05
C ALA A 148 -21.13 -0.07 13.03
N LYS A 149 -20.29 -0.68 13.87
CA LYS A 149 -18.83 -0.45 13.87
C LYS A 149 -18.19 -0.93 12.58
N ILE A 150 -18.45 -2.17 12.12
CA ILE A 150 -17.91 -2.71 10.87
C ILE A 150 -18.24 -1.79 9.69
N ARG A 151 -19.50 -1.34 9.56
CA ARG A 151 -19.89 -0.44 8.46
C ARG A 151 -19.20 0.92 8.49
N ARG A 152 -18.77 1.36 9.66
CA ARG A 152 -18.10 2.65 9.84
C ARG A 152 -16.59 2.58 9.65
N THR A 153 -15.94 1.51 10.16
CA THR A 153 -14.48 1.40 10.24
C THR A 153 -13.91 0.29 9.36
N GLY A 154 -14.77 -0.58 8.81
CA GLY A 154 -14.29 -1.72 8.02
C GLY A 154 -13.69 -1.34 6.66
N VAL A 155 -13.90 -0.09 6.20
CA VAL A 155 -13.27 0.44 4.98
C VAL A 155 -11.78 0.74 5.23
N ASP A 156 -11.44 1.11 6.48
CA ASP A 156 -10.08 1.46 6.89
C ASP A 156 -9.38 0.27 7.56
N SER A 157 -9.91 -0.95 7.42
CA SER A 157 -9.36 -2.16 8.03
C SER A 157 -8.89 -3.10 6.93
N GLU A 158 -7.71 -3.69 7.10
CA GLU A 158 -7.12 -4.66 6.16
C GLU A 158 -8.08 -5.83 5.88
N THR A 159 -8.79 -6.28 6.89
CA THR A 159 -9.83 -7.31 6.73
C THR A 159 -10.99 -7.15 7.70
N VAL A 160 -12.19 -7.51 7.24
CA VAL A 160 -13.42 -7.63 8.06
C VAL A 160 -13.88 -9.08 8.23
N TYR A 161 -13.18 -10.04 7.62
CA TYR A 161 -13.53 -11.47 7.73
C TYR A 161 -13.27 -12.02 9.13
N THR A 162 -12.30 -11.45 9.83
CA THR A 162 -11.99 -11.77 11.22
C THR A 162 -12.08 -10.51 12.06
N CYS A 163 -12.93 -10.56 13.10
CA CYS A 163 -13.05 -9.50 14.08
C CYS A 163 -12.71 -10.06 15.46
N PHE A 164 -12.06 -9.25 16.29
CA PHE A 164 -11.62 -9.67 17.61
C PHE A 164 -12.56 -9.15 18.70
N VAL A 165 -12.78 -9.97 19.74
CA VAL A 165 -13.46 -9.53 20.96
C VAL A 165 -12.43 -9.37 22.04
N THR A 166 -12.34 -8.15 22.60
CA THR A 166 -11.35 -7.78 23.62
C THR A 166 -12.01 -7.42 24.94
N ASP A 167 -11.27 -7.53 26.03
CA ASP A 167 -11.75 -7.20 27.38
C ASP A 167 -11.63 -5.70 27.72
N GLU A 168 -10.88 -4.94 26.93
CA GLU A 168 -10.64 -3.49 27.10
C GLU A 168 -11.24 -2.65 25.97
#